data_706ab4781beefb22e28a0a2d9e4adc95
#
_entry.id   706ab4781beefb22e28a0a2d9e4adc95
#
_cell.length_a   1.000
_cell.length_b   1.000
_cell.length_c   1.000
_cell.angle_alpha   90.00
_cell.angle_beta   90.00
_cell.angle_gamma   90.00
#
_symmetry.space_group_name_H-M   'P 1'
#
loop_
_entity.id
_entity.type
_entity.pdbx_description
1 polymer ?
#
loop_
_entity_poly.entity_id
_entity_poly.type
_entity_poly.pdbx_seq_one_letter_code
_entity_poly.pdbx_strand_id
1 'polypeptide(L)'
;INKEDFSTFPMTISYISLATYARLNIAEYIPNIEKLLYIDVDTLTNGSLKELWNTDISKHALAACKDFFIEIDQPEYKTKIGLEKYSYFNAGVLLINMRQWRALNVLNMSLEWLEKYKEIIEYQDQDILNGIFKDRVKFINSRFNFTPSVCGYIKHRKNREIQFPAIIYHYTGHDKFWTNKCSHLKANLGYATLKEISK
;
A
#
# COMPACT_ATOMS: atom_id res chain seq x y z
N ILE A 1 -15.25 -13.10 2.55
CA ILE A 1 -15.27 -11.68 2.99
C ILE A 1 -16.74 -11.31 3.14
N ASN A 2 -17.15 -11.01 4.38
CA ASN A 2 -18.47 -10.47 4.62
C ASN A 2 -18.44 -8.94 4.36
N LYS A 3 -19.24 -8.48 3.39
CA LYS A 3 -19.30 -7.04 3.06
C LYS A 3 -19.95 -6.20 4.16
N GLU A 4 -20.76 -6.82 5.00
CA GLU A 4 -21.43 -6.15 6.12
C GLU A 4 -20.45 -5.63 7.16
N ASP A 5 -19.30 -6.32 7.33
CA ASP A 5 -18.24 -5.90 8.26
C ASP A 5 -17.67 -4.49 7.93
N PHE A 6 -17.84 -4.04 6.70
CA PHE A 6 -17.30 -2.77 6.19
C PHE A 6 -18.37 -1.79 5.71
N SER A 7 -19.65 -2.05 5.96
CA SER A 7 -20.77 -1.23 5.46
C SER A 7 -20.74 0.22 5.95
N THR A 8 -20.13 0.47 7.11
CA THR A 8 -19.97 1.80 7.72
C THR A 8 -18.70 2.54 7.32
N PHE A 9 -17.81 1.88 6.56
CA PHE A 9 -16.54 2.46 6.13
C PHE A 9 -16.76 3.45 4.98
N PRO A 10 -16.07 4.60 4.96
CA PRO A 10 -16.27 5.62 3.94
C PRO A 10 -15.75 5.19 2.58
N MET A 11 -16.47 5.57 1.53
CA MET A 11 -16.10 5.36 0.11
C MET A 11 -15.72 6.70 -0.51
N THR A 12 -14.44 7.05 -0.44
CA THR A 12 -13.91 8.36 -0.84
C THR A 12 -13.40 8.38 -2.28
N ILE A 13 -13.01 7.22 -2.81
CA ILE A 13 -12.46 7.08 -4.17
C ILE A 13 -13.42 6.22 -5.01
N SER A 14 -14.03 6.79 -6.04
CA SER A 14 -15.12 6.18 -6.81
C SER A 14 -14.78 4.87 -7.54
N TYR A 15 -13.50 4.66 -7.88
CA TYR A 15 -13.03 3.43 -8.57
C TYR A 15 -12.49 2.35 -7.62
N ILE A 16 -12.49 2.61 -6.31
CA ILE A 16 -12.10 1.62 -5.29
C ILE A 16 -13.39 1.09 -4.63
N SER A 17 -13.49 -0.22 -4.48
CA SER A 17 -14.65 -0.86 -3.85
C SER A 17 -14.45 -1.09 -2.35
N LEU A 18 -15.53 -1.39 -1.61
CA LEU A 18 -15.45 -1.82 -0.20
C LEU A 18 -14.50 -3.00 0.04
N ALA A 19 -14.23 -3.80 -1.00
CA ALA A 19 -13.29 -4.92 -0.90
C ALA A 19 -11.86 -4.48 -0.48
N THR A 20 -11.50 -3.20 -0.68
CA THR A 20 -10.21 -2.68 -0.21
C THR A 20 -10.04 -2.83 1.31
N TYR A 21 -11.14 -2.67 2.06
CA TYR A 21 -11.12 -2.78 3.51
C TYR A 21 -10.95 -4.21 4.04
N ALA A 22 -11.14 -5.22 3.18
CA ALA A 22 -10.97 -6.62 3.58
C ALA A 22 -9.58 -6.92 4.13
N ARG A 23 -8.55 -6.17 3.70
CA ARG A 23 -7.20 -6.31 4.25
C ARG A 23 -7.12 -5.97 5.74
N LEU A 24 -8.01 -5.15 6.29
CA LEU A 24 -8.03 -4.81 7.71
C LEU A 24 -8.44 -6.01 8.58
N ASN A 25 -9.19 -6.96 8.03
CA ASN A 25 -9.60 -8.19 8.71
C ASN A 25 -8.88 -9.45 8.21
N ILE A 26 -7.75 -9.30 7.50
CA ILE A 26 -7.03 -10.43 6.87
C ILE A 26 -6.54 -11.45 7.89
N ALA A 27 -6.28 -11.03 9.12
CA ALA A 27 -5.83 -11.89 10.20
C ALA A 27 -6.89 -12.93 10.62
N GLU A 28 -8.17 -12.59 10.50
CA GLU A 28 -9.30 -13.50 10.75
C GLU A 28 -9.54 -14.44 9.56
N TYR A 29 -9.40 -13.91 8.33
CA TYR A 29 -9.61 -14.74 7.14
C TYR A 29 -8.53 -15.80 6.94
N ILE A 30 -7.30 -15.55 7.45
CA ILE A 30 -6.15 -16.45 7.30
C ILE A 30 -5.47 -16.66 8.67
N PRO A 31 -6.13 -17.36 9.62
CA PRO A 31 -5.69 -17.40 11.02
C PRO A 31 -4.38 -18.16 11.27
N ASN A 32 -4.03 -19.11 10.39
CA ASN A 32 -2.92 -20.04 10.60
C ASN A 32 -1.58 -19.59 9.99
N ILE A 33 -1.53 -18.38 9.42
CA ILE A 33 -0.32 -17.85 8.79
C ILE A 33 0.35 -16.83 9.72
N GLU A 34 1.67 -16.93 9.90
CA GLU A 34 2.43 -16.00 10.74
C GLU A 34 2.98 -14.79 9.99
N LYS A 35 3.22 -14.93 8.68
CA LYS A 35 3.78 -13.91 7.80
C LYS A 35 3.09 -13.93 6.46
N LEU A 36 2.71 -12.77 5.94
CA LEU A 36 1.98 -12.63 4.69
C LEU A 36 2.60 -11.52 3.84
N LEU A 37 2.73 -11.77 2.56
CA LEU A 37 3.03 -10.72 1.58
C LEU A 37 1.74 -10.38 0.83
N TYR A 38 1.22 -9.19 1.08
CA TYR A 38 0.08 -8.61 0.36
C TYR A 38 0.60 -7.78 -0.82
N ILE A 39 -0.01 -7.94 -1.97
CA ILE A 39 0.32 -7.18 -3.19
C ILE A 39 -0.97 -6.81 -3.90
N ASP A 40 -1.14 -5.54 -4.26
CA ASP A 40 -2.29 -5.05 -5.03
C ASP A 40 -2.30 -5.67 -6.44
N VAL A 41 -3.49 -5.88 -6.99
CA VAL A 41 -3.70 -6.54 -8.29
C VAL A 41 -3.18 -5.72 -9.49
N ASP A 42 -2.98 -4.42 -9.32
CA ASP A 42 -2.45 -3.49 -10.33
C ASP A 42 -0.92 -3.36 -10.27
N THR A 43 -0.25 -4.43 -9.87
CA THR A 43 1.21 -4.53 -9.84
C THR A 43 1.75 -5.50 -10.87
N LEU A 44 3.04 -5.35 -11.20
CA LEU A 44 3.80 -6.27 -12.01
C LEU A 44 5.13 -6.59 -11.33
N THR A 45 5.34 -7.85 -10.99
CA THR A 45 6.59 -8.32 -10.39
C THR A 45 7.60 -8.66 -11.49
N ASN A 46 8.78 -8.01 -11.43
CA ASN A 46 9.85 -8.13 -12.42
C ASN A 46 11.18 -8.57 -11.77
N GLY A 47 11.10 -9.48 -10.83
CA GLY A 47 12.30 -10.00 -10.15
C GLY A 47 11.97 -10.84 -8.93
N SER A 48 13.02 -11.28 -8.22
CA SER A 48 12.85 -12.14 -7.04
C SER A 48 12.29 -11.36 -5.84
N LEU A 49 11.27 -11.90 -5.21
CA LEU A 49 10.69 -11.40 -3.96
C LEU A 49 11.42 -11.91 -2.70
N LYS A 50 12.47 -12.72 -2.86
CA LYS A 50 13.18 -13.36 -1.75
C LYS A 50 13.72 -12.36 -0.72
N GLU A 51 14.28 -11.25 -1.17
CA GLU A 51 14.80 -10.21 -0.28
C GLU A 51 13.67 -9.55 0.51
N LEU A 52 12.56 -9.20 -0.16
CA LEU A 52 11.37 -8.66 0.51
C LEU A 52 10.83 -9.65 1.54
N TRP A 53 10.64 -10.92 1.13
CA TRP A 53 10.15 -11.97 2.03
C TRP A 53 11.03 -12.17 3.25
N ASN A 54 12.36 -12.11 3.09
CA ASN A 54 13.34 -12.32 4.18
C ASN A 54 13.55 -11.07 5.05
N THR A 55 12.85 -9.97 4.76
CA THR A 55 12.90 -8.78 5.64
C THR A 55 12.43 -9.15 7.04
N ASP A 56 13.26 -8.85 8.04
CA ASP A 56 12.91 -9.05 9.45
C ASP A 56 11.87 -8.00 9.89
N ILE A 57 10.69 -8.47 10.25
CA ILE A 57 9.59 -7.67 10.80
C ILE A 57 9.17 -8.13 12.20
N SER A 58 10.03 -8.85 12.91
CA SER A 58 9.71 -9.40 14.23
C SER A 58 9.27 -8.34 15.24
N LYS A 59 9.82 -7.13 15.15
CA LYS A 59 9.51 -5.97 16.01
C LYS A 59 8.49 -4.99 15.40
N HIS A 60 7.96 -5.27 14.19
CA HIS A 60 7.09 -4.38 13.44
C HIS A 60 5.79 -5.09 13.06
N ALA A 61 4.70 -4.35 12.96
CA ALA A 61 3.43 -4.88 12.50
C ALA A 61 3.46 -5.20 11.01
N LEU A 62 4.23 -4.42 10.24
CA LEU A 62 4.41 -4.62 8.80
C LEU A 62 5.70 -3.98 8.30
N ALA A 63 6.11 -4.34 7.05
CA ALA A 63 7.05 -3.55 6.27
C ALA A 63 6.37 -3.03 5.00
N ALA A 64 6.66 -1.77 4.64
CA ALA A 64 6.08 -1.08 3.47
C ALA A 64 7.03 -0.02 2.90
N CYS A 65 6.77 0.41 1.67
CA CYS A 65 7.48 1.52 1.04
C CYS A 65 6.80 2.85 1.37
N LYS A 66 7.58 3.94 1.43
CA LYS A 66 7.03 5.30 1.56
C LYS A 66 6.13 5.64 0.39
N ASP A 67 5.04 6.34 0.66
CA ASP A 67 4.21 6.96 -0.37
C ASP A 67 4.74 8.36 -0.68
N PHE A 68 5.47 8.49 -1.78
CA PHE A 68 6.08 9.77 -2.16
C PHE A 68 5.05 10.82 -2.60
N PHE A 69 3.88 10.42 -3.05
CA PHE A 69 2.81 11.34 -3.38
C PHE A 69 2.32 12.08 -2.13
N ILE A 70 2.02 11.34 -1.07
CA ILE A 70 1.57 11.95 0.19
C ILE A 70 2.72 12.68 0.89
N GLU A 71 3.93 12.12 0.90
CA GLU A 71 5.08 12.70 1.60
C GLU A 71 5.53 14.04 1.02
N ILE A 72 5.39 14.25 -0.29
CA ILE A 72 5.96 15.39 -1.01
C ILE A 72 4.91 16.34 -1.55
N ASP A 73 3.87 15.78 -2.19
CA ASP A 73 2.88 16.57 -2.89
C ASP A 73 1.69 16.95 -2.01
N GLN A 74 1.48 16.21 -0.88
CA GLN A 74 0.37 16.44 0.05
C GLN A 74 0.78 16.43 1.54
N PRO A 75 1.83 17.14 1.95
CA PRO A 75 2.29 17.12 3.35
C PRO A 75 1.24 17.66 4.34
N GLU A 76 0.40 18.62 3.91
CA GLU A 76 -0.67 19.21 4.72
C GLU A 76 -1.79 18.19 5.02
N TYR A 77 -2.01 17.24 4.12
CA TYR A 77 -2.97 16.17 4.33
C TYR A 77 -2.60 15.30 5.53
N LYS A 78 -1.32 14.98 5.70
CA LYS A 78 -0.83 14.23 6.87
C LYS A 78 -1.17 14.91 8.19
N THR A 79 -1.11 16.24 8.22
CA THR A 79 -1.49 17.01 9.42
C THR A 79 -2.96 16.87 9.75
N LYS A 80 -3.84 16.91 8.74
CA LYS A 80 -5.29 16.74 8.94
C LYS A 80 -5.64 15.41 9.61
N ILE A 81 -4.95 14.34 9.25
CA ILE A 81 -5.19 12.99 9.81
C ILE A 81 -4.27 12.63 10.99
N GLY A 82 -3.56 13.62 11.56
CA GLY A 82 -2.72 13.47 12.75
C GLY A 82 -1.43 12.67 12.53
N LEU A 83 -0.87 12.72 11.32
CA LEU A 83 0.33 11.98 10.92
C LEU A 83 1.53 12.87 10.55
N GLU A 84 1.53 14.15 10.90
CA GLU A 84 2.56 15.12 10.51
C GLU A 84 3.98 14.72 10.93
N LYS A 85 4.11 14.00 12.05
CA LYS A 85 5.40 13.55 12.62
C LYS A 85 5.85 12.17 12.13
N TYR A 86 5.02 11.49 11.36
CA TYR A 86 5.26 10.11 10.92
C TYR A 86 5.44 10.04 9.42
N SER A 87 6.27 9.11 8.95
CA SER A 87 6.32 8.79 7.52
C SER A 87 5.06 8.03 7.13
N TYR A 88 4.51 8.36 5.97
CA TYR A 88 3.33 7.74 5.40
C TYR A 88 3.73 6.69 4.36
N PHE A 89 3.15 5.48 4.41
CA PHE A 89 3.46 4.39 3.51
C PHE A 89 2.34 4.12 2.52
N ASN A 90 2.72 3.61 1.33
CA ASN A 90 1.77 3.10 0.36
C ASN A 90 1.36 1.67 0.73
N ALA A 91 0.05 1.41 0.75
CA ALA A 91 -0.52 0.14 1.21
C ALA A 91 -0.60 -0.94 0.12
N GLY A 92 -0.13 -0.69 -1.09
CA GLY A 92 -0.23 -1.65 -2.20
C GLY A 92 0.76 -2.81 -2.15
N VAL A 93 1.84 -2.70 -1.37
CA VAL A 93 2.76 -3.81 -1.09
C VAL A 93 3.11 -3.81 0.39
N LEU A 94 2.66 -4.85 1.10
CA LEU A 94 2.83 -4.99 2.55
C LEU A 94 3.39 -6.36 2.89
N LEU A 95 4.50 -6.39 3.62
CA LEU A 95 4.93 -7.62 4.30
C LEU A 95 4.40 -7.56 5.73
N ILE A 96 3.47 -8.43 6.07
CA ILE A 96 2.64 -8.35 7.27
C ILE A 96 3.09 -9.37 8.32
N ASN A 97 3.26 -8.91 9.57
CA ASN A 97 3.41 -9.77 10.74
C ASN A 97 2.02 -10.15 11.27
N MET A 98 1.52 -11.29 10.81
CA MET A 98 0.17 -11.76 11.12
C MET A 98 -0.04 -12.05 12.61
N ARG A 99 1.04 -12.41 13.35
CA ARG A 99 0.97 -12.57 14.81
C ARG A 99 0.65 -11.24 15.50
N GLN A 100 1.34 -10.17 15.11
CA GLN A 100 1.07 -8.83 15.65
C GLN A 100 -0.32 -8.33 15.24
N TRP A 101 -0.74 -8.56 13.99
CA TRP A 101 -2.07 -8.13 13.53
C TRP A 101 -3.19 -8.79 14.32
N ARG A 102 -3.08 -10.09 14.64
CA ARG A 102 -4.04 -10.78 15.51
C ARG A 102 -4.01 -10.22 16.93
N ALA A 103 -2.81 -10.08 17.51
CA ALA A 103 -2.67 -9.59 18.88
C ALA A 103 -3.21 -8.17 19.07
N LEU A 104 -3.14 -7.33 18.04
CA LEU A 104 -3.59 -5.94 18.04
C LEU A 104 -5.09 -5.80 17.73
N ASN A 105 -5.75 -6.83 17.20
CA ASN A 105 -7.11 -6.76 16.69
C ASN A 105 -7.30 -5.58 15.72
N VAL A 106 -6.65 -5.69 14.56
CA VAL A 106 -6.53 -4.59 13.59
C VAL A 106 -7.88 -4.02 13.16
N LEU A 107 -8.91 -4.86 13.03
CA LEU A 107 -10.24 -4.37 12.67
C LEU A 107 -10.80 -3.41 13.74
N ASN A 108 -10.70 -3.77 15.01
CA ASN A 108 -11.17 -2.88 16.10
C ASN A 108 -10.36 -1.58 16.16
N MET A 109 -9.03 -1.65 16.06
CA MET A 109 -8.19 -0.44 15.95
C MET A 109 -8.58 0.45 14.78
N SER A 110 -8.96 -0.15 13.64
CA SER A 110 -9.42 0.57 12.45
C SER A 110 -10.72 1.31 12.71
N LEU A 111 -11.69 0.67 13.37
CA LEU A 111 -12.97 1.28 13.73
C LEU A 111 -12.77 2.45 14.71
N GLU A 112 -11.96 2.27 15.77
CA GLU A 112 -11.63 3.33 16.73
C GLU A 112 -10.96 4.53 16.07
N TRP A 113 -10.04 4.28 15.13
CA TRP A 113 -9.37 5.35 14.37
C TRP A 113 -10.37 6.07 13.45
N LEU A 114 -11.26 5.34 12.77
CA LEU A 114 -12.28 5.89 11.89
C LEU A 114 -13.28 6.78 12.61
N GLU A 115 -13.66 6.49 13.86
CA GLU A 115 -14.56 7.36 14.64
C GLU A 115 -14.07 8.80 14.67
N LYS A 116 -12.75 8.99 14.67
CA LYS A 116 -12.11 10.31 14.72
C LYS A 116 -11.89 10.95 13.36
N TYR A 117 -11.61 10.15 12.33
CA TYR A 117 -11.09 10.68 11.06
C TYR A 117 -11.95 10.38 9.83
N LYS A 118 -13.06 9.64 9.95
CA LYS A 118 -13.88 9.18 8.81
C LYS A 118 -14.37 10.29 7.87
N GLU A 119 -14.58 11.50 8.38
CA GLU A 119 -15.05 12.64 7.60
C GLU A 119 -13.92 13.36 6.84
N ILE A 120 -12.66 13.01 7.10
CA ILE A 120 -11.48 13.69 6.54
C ILE A 120 -10.60 12.74 5.71
N ILE A 121 -10.73 11.43 5.86
CA ILE A 121 -9.89 10.48 5.11
C ILE A 121 -10.17 10.56 3.62
N GLU A 122 -9.11 10.44 2.82
CA GLU A 122 -9.17 10.46 1.36
C GLU A 122 -8.74 9.11 0.75
N TYR A 123 -7.76 8.43 1.36
CA TYR A 123 -7.14 7.22 0.82
C TYR A 123 -7.58 5.94 1.54
N GLN A 124 -8.82 5.94 2.05
CA GLN A 124 -9.54 4.77 2.56
C GLN A 124 -8.70 3.91 3.52
N ASP A 125 -8.51 2.63 3.22
CA ASP A 125 -7.76 1.69 4.05
C ASP A 125 -6.28 2.04 4.21
N GLN A 126 -5.67 2.74 3.24
CA GLN A 126 -4.29 3.21 3.34
C GLN A 126 -4.15 4.23 4.49
N ASP A 127 -5.09 5.16 4.64
CA ASP A 127 -5.08 6.14 5.74
C ASP A 127 -5.23 5.44 7.09
N ILE A 128 -6.17 4.51 7.17
CA ILE A 128 -6.42 3.75 8.39
C ILE A 128 -5.16 2.99 8.82
N LEU A 129 -4.54 2.25 7.89
CA LEU A 129 -3.32 1.48 8.16
C LEU A 129 -2.16 2.39 8.61
N ASN A 130 -2.00 3.54 7.96
CA ASN A 130 -1.01 4.54 8.37
C ASN A 130 -1.32 5.11 9.76
N GLY A 131 -2.58 5.37 10.07
CA GLY A 131 -3.02 5.88 11.36
C GLY A 131 -2.75 4.92 12.52
N ILE A 132 -3.09 3.64 12.35
CA ILE A 132 -2.96 2.63 13.41
C ILE A 132 -1.55 2.05 13.55
N PHE A 133 -0.73 2.10 12.49
CA PHE A 133 0.62 1.52 12.49
C PHE A 133 1.75 2.56 12.40
N LYS A 134 1.48 3.84 12.52
CA LYS A 134 2.41 4.97 12.33
C LYS A 134 3.80 4.80 12.96
N ASP A 135 3.90 4.10 14.10
CA ASP A 135 5.12 3.84 14.86
C ASP A 135 5.58 2.36 14.81
N ARG A 136 4.87 1.51 14.05
CA ARG A 136 5.08 0.06 14.00
C ARG A 136 5.40 -0.45 12.60
N VAL A 137 5.74 0.43 11.68
CA VAL A 137 6.11 0.10 10.31
C VAL A 137 7.62 0.07 10.13
N LYS A 138 8.12 -0.94 9.43
CA LYS A 138 9.48 -0.98 8.90
C LYS A 138 9.48 -0.47 7.46
N PHE A 139 10.10 0.68 7.22
CA PHE A 139 10.25 1.19 5.87
C PHE A 139 11.29 0.40 5.09
N ILE A 140 10.92 0.01 3.86
CA ILE A 140 11.76 -0.72 2.91
C ILE A 140 11.98 0.09 1.63
N ASN A 141 12.93 -0.38 0.81
CA ASN A 141 13.32 0.30 -0.42
C ASN A 141 12.17 0.36 -1.44
N SER A 142 11.97 1.51 -2.07
CA SER A 142 10.89 1.78 -3.03
C SER A 142 10.94 0.90 -4.30
N ARG A 143 12.03 0.16 -4.54
CA ARG A 143 12.09 -0.85 -5.61
C ARG A 143 11.05 -1.97 -5.45
N PHE A 144 10.54 -2.18 -4.23
CA PHE A 144 9.50 -3.16 -3.92
C PHE A 144 8.08 -2.61 -4.04
N ASN A 145 7.92 -1.32 -4.34
CA ASN A 145 6.64 -0.69 -4.63
C ASN A 145 6.88 0.58 -5.47
N PHE A 146 7.21 0.37 -6.75
CA PHE A 146 7.64 1.41 -7.65
C PHE A 146 6.44 2.05 -8.34
N THR A 147 5.91 3.11 -7.74
CA THR A 147 4.74 3.86 -8.19
C THR A 147 5.10 5.00 -9.15
N PRO A 148 4.14 5.63 -9.85
CA PRO A 148 4.37 6.83 -10.66
C PRO A 148 5.01 7.99 -9.89
N SER A 149 4.64 8.19 -8.63
CA SER A 149 5.25 9.23 -7.77
C SER A 149 6.72 8.97 -7.45
N VAL A 150 7.11 7.70 -7.27
CA VAL A 150 8.52 7.31 -7.16
C VAL A 150 9.27 7.67 -8.44
N CYS A 151 8.68 7.40 -9.61
CA CYS A 151 9.26 7.77 -10.91
C CYS A 151 9.49 9.29 -11.01
N GLY A 152 8.50 10.08 -10.63
CA GLY A 152 8.58 11.54 -10.62
C GLY A 152 9.68 12.04 -9.68
N TYR A 153 9.73 11.50 -8.47
CA TYR A 153 10.73 11.86 -7.47
C TYR A 153 12.17 11.61 -7.94
N ILE A 154 12.44 10.43 -8.54
CA ILE A 154 13.76 10.12 -9.10
C ILE A 154 14.15 11.12 -10.19
N LYS A 155 13.21 11.37 -11.12
CA LYS A 155 13.45 12.25 -12.27
C LYS A 155 13.81 13.68 -11.82
N HIS A 156 13.17 14.20 -10.78
CA HIS A 156 13.36 15.59 -10.34
C HIS A 156 14.45 15.79 -9.30
N ARG A 157 14.73 14.80 -8.43
CA ARG A 157 15.64 14.96 -7.30
C ARG A 157 16.89 14.09 -7.33
N LYS A 158 17.10 13.25 -8.35
CA LYS A 158 18.26 12.35 -8.49
C LYS A 158 18.56 11.56 -7.19
N ASN A 159 17.53 11.07 -6.51
CA ASN A 159 17.70 10.42 -5.22
C ASN A 159 18.40 9.07 -5.35
N ARG A 160 19.55 8.92 -4.64
CA ARG A 160 20.35 7.68 -4.62
C ARG A 160 19.75 6.55 -3.78
N GLU A 161 18.75 6.83 -2.96
CA GLU A 161 18.08 5.82 -2.11
C GLU A 161 17.20 4.86 -2.93
N ILE A 162 16.85 5.22 -4.16
CA ILE A 162 16.03 4.39 -5.02
C ILE A 162 16.93 3.53 -5.89
N GLN A 163 16.98 2.24 -5.57
CA GLN A 163 17.78 1.27 -6.32
C GLN A 163 17.02 0.75 -7.54
N PHE A 164 17.69 0.72 -8.67
CA PHE A 164 17.22 0.08 -9.91
C PHE A 164 17.95 -1.25 -10.14
N PRO A 165 17.31 -2.21 -10.82
CA PRO A 165 15.93 -2.18 -11.33
C PRO A 165 14.89 -2.34 -10.21
N ALA A 166 13.69 -1.77 -10.42
CA ALA A 166 12.55 -2.03 -9.56
C ALA A 166 12.13 -3.51 -9.66
N ILE A 167 11.69 -4.07 -8.53
CA ILE A 167 11.23 -5.46 -8.42
C ILE A 167 9.72 -5.56 -8.59
N ILE A 168 8.96 -4.60 -8.00
CA ILE A 168 7.50 -4.52 -8.16
C ILE A 168 7.18 -3.15 -8.74
N TYR A 169 6.63 -3.11 -9.94
CA TYR A 169 6.02 -1.94 -10.55
C TYR A 169 4.56 -1.87 -10.13
N HIS A 170 4.12 -0.75 -9.58
CA HIS A 170 2.76 -0.55 -9.09
C HIS A 170 2.09 0.57 -9.88
N TYR A 171 1.06 0.24 -10.61
CA TYR A 171 0.33 1.15 -11.51
C TYR A 171 -0.83 1.81 -10.76
N THR A 172 -0.48 2.58 -9.71
CA THR A 172 -1.46 3.32 -8.88
C THR A 172 -2.23 4.35 -9.68
N GLY A 173 -3.39 4.74 -9.16
CA GLY A 173 -4.26 5.75 -9.79
C GLY A 173 -5.29 5.15 -10.74
N HIS A 174 -6.03 6.01 -11.41
CA HIS A 174 -7.15 5.64 -12.30
C HIS A 174 -6.67 4.97 -13.59
N ASP A 175 -5.58 5.46 -14.19
CA ASP A 175 -5.11 5.02 -15.50
C ASP A 175 -4.18 3.82 -15.39
N LYS A 176 -4.76 2.64 -15.54
CA LYS A 176 -4.05 1.36 -15.46
C LYS A 176 -3.43 0.97 -16.81
N PHE A 177 -2.37 0.12 -16.78
CA PHE A 177 -1.72 -0.34 -18.01
C PHE A 177 -2.67 -1.11 -18.95
N TRP A 178 -3.75 -1.68 -18.46
CA TRP A 178 -4.76 -2.34 -19.30
C TRP A 178 -5.81 -1.38 -19.90
N THR A 179 -5.78 -0.08 -19.59
CA THR A 179 -6.72 0.92 -20.12
C THR A 179 -6.16 1.74 -21.29
N ASN A 180 -4.93 1.47 -21.75
CA ASN A 180 -4.20 2.24 -22.78
C ASN A 180 -3.97 3.73 -22.43
N LYS A 181 -4.16 4.15 -21.17
CA LYS A 181 -3.98 5.53 -20.70
C LYS A 181 -2.94 5.65 -19.59
N CYS A 182 -2.15 4.60 -19.34
CA CYS A 182 -1.24 4.53 -18.22
C CYS A 182 -0.09 5.53 -18.36
N SER A 183 0.06 6.42 -17.37
CA SER A 183 1.13 7.41 -17.28
C SER A 183 2.41 6.89 -16.65
N HIS A 184 2.42 5.65 -16.13
CA HIS A 184 3.60 5.05 -15.52
C HIS A 184 4.74 4.87 -16.53
N LEU A 185 5.99 5.21 -16.15
CA LEU A 185 7.18 5.08 -17.02
C LEU A 185 7.38 3.68 -17.61
N LYS A 186 6.84 2.65 -16.96
CA LYS A 186 6.91 1.25 -17.38
C LYS A 186 5.58 0.68 -17.89
N ALA A 187 4.69 1.54 -18.39
CA ALA A 187 3.42 1.10 -18.98
C ALA A 187 3.64 0.05 -20.10
N ASN A 188 4.66 0.23 -20.93
CA ASN A 188 4.99 -0.72 -21.99
C ASN A 188 5.31 -2.13 -21.49
N LEU A 189 5.88 -2.26 -20.29
CA LEU A 189 6.13 -3.57 -19.66
C LEU A 189 4.80 -4.26 -19.31
N GLY A 190 3.85 -3.53 -18.75
CA GLY A 190 2.50 -4.03 -18.47
C GLY A 190 1.76 -4.46 -19.73
N TYR A 191 1.82 -3.66 -20.79
CA TYR A 191 1.21 -4.02 -22.09
C TYR A 191 1.85 -5.27 -22.71
N ALA A 192 3.17 -5.41 -22.65
CA ALA A 192 3.87 -6.59 -23.16
C ALA A 192 3.43 -7.85 -22.39
N THR A 193 3.36 -7.80 -21.08
CA THR A 193 2.91 -8.91 -20.23
C THR A 193 1.46 -9.31 -20.53
N LEU A 194 0.56 -8.35 -20.72
CA LEU A 194 -0.83 -8.66 -21.12
C LEU A 194 -0.90 -9.42 -22.44
N LYS A 195 -0.11 -9.01 -23.44
CA LYS A 195 -0.07 -9.69 -24.74
C LYS A 195 0.45 -11.14 -24.66
N GLU A 196 1.33 -11.43 -23.71
CA GLU A 196 1.82 -12.79 -23.49
C GLU A 196 0.78 -13.69 -22.82
N ILE A 197 0.03 -13.15 -21.86
CA ILE A 197 -1.02 -13.90 -21.14
C ILE A 197 -2.26 -14.15 -22.02
N SER A 198 -2.52 -13.27 -22.99
CA SER A 198 -3.69 -13.35 -23.89
C SER A 198 -3.50 -14.29 -25.09
N LYS A 199 -2.36 -14.97 -25.22
CA LYS A 199 -2.07 -16.01 -26.22
C LYS A 199 -2.40 -17.39 -25.68
#